data_41bffc7a494f4e114e7978094540affa
#
_entry.id   41bffc7a494f4e114e7978094540affa
#
_cell.length_a   1.000
_cell.length_b   1.000
_cell.length_c   1.000
_cell.angle_alpha   90.00
_cell.angle_beta   90.00
_cell.angle_gamma   90.00
#
_symmetry.space_group_name_H-M   'P 1'
#
loop_
_entity.id
_entity.type
_entity.pdbx_description
1 polymer ?
#
loop_
_entity_poly.entity_id
_entity_poly.type
_entity_poly.pdbx_seq_one_letter_code
_entity_poly.pdbx_strand_id
1 'polypeptide(L)'
;MQEKALFYPIIFVIIRQKVGENMLKYKCLVLDHDDTVVQSEDTINYPFFCYILDKFRPGEKITPEQYAYGCYHTGFSQMCTEKYGFTEQEQEEEYLGWKEYIRTHIPAPYEGIERIIRRQKELGGILCVVSHSSEENIRRDYAAHFNLLPDEIFGWDYPAHQRKPSPYPIEQILKKYDLKKEDILIVDDMKPAWEMARKVNVPIAFAGWGRLHYPAIIEEMSRLCDFHFLSVEALYAFLFEAH
;
A
#
# COMPACT_ATOMS: atom_id res chain seq x y z
N MET A 1 -58.03 29.52 48.05
CA MET A 1 -57.20 28.30 48.02
C MET A 1 -56.32 28.36 46.77
N GLN A 2 -55.05 28.67 46.93
CA GLN A 2 -54.09 28.75 45.83
C GLN A 2 -53.27 27.44 45.81
N GLU A 3 -53.42 26.70 44.72
CA GLU A 3 -52.58 25.54 44.44
C GLU A 3 -51.18 26.00 44.05
N LYS A 4 -50.17 25.59 44.84
CA LYS A 4 -48.77 25.75 44.51
C LYS A 4 -48.36 24.57 43.60
N ALA A 5 -48.08 24.86 42.33
CA ALA A 5 -47.44 23.93 41.43
C ALA A 5 -45.98 23.76 41.86
N LEU A 6 -45.59 22.52 42.22
CA LEU A 6 -44.20 22.15 42.46
C LEU A 6 -43.53 21.91 41.07
N PHE A 7 -42.60 22.80 40.75
CA PHE A 7 -41.66 22.56 39.66
C PHE A 7 -40.51 21.67 40.14
N TYR A 8 -40.44 20.42 39.65
CA TYR A 8 -39.24 19.59 39.79
C TYR A 8 -38.29 19.92 38.64
N PRO A 9 -37.03 20.27 38.91
CA PRO A 9 -36.05 20.44 37.85
C PRO A 9 -35.65 19.05 37.33
N ILE A 10 -35.91 18.76 36.06
CA ILE A 10 -35.39 17.60 35.35
C ILE A 10 -33.88 17.80 35.22
N ILE A 11 -33.11 17.15 36.10
CA ILE A 11 -31.65 17.10 35.96
C ILE A 11 -31.37 16.13 34.80
N PHE A 12 -31.03 16.68 33.64
CA PHE A 12 -30.40 15.89 32.58
C PHE A 12 -29.01 15.47 33.06
N VAL A 13 -28.90 14.28 33.60
CA VAL A 13 -27.61 13.61 33.80
C VAL A 13 -27.11 13.21 32.41
N ILE A 14 -26.26 14.04 31.84
CA ILE A 14 -25.44 13.67 30.69
C ILE A 14 -24.47 12.62 31.19
N ILE A 15 -24.83 11.34 31.05
CA ILE A 15 -23.89 10.24 31.20
C ILE A 15 -22.91 10.40 30.03
N ARG A 16 -21.81 11.10 30.26
CA ARG A 16 -20.61 10.91 29.47
C ARG A 16 -20.13 9.50 29.75
N GLN A 17 -20.62 8.53 28.98
CA GLN A 17 -19.86 7.31 28.78
C GLN A 17 -18.50 7.77 28.22
N LYS A 18 -17.46 7.67 29.04
CA LYS A 18 -16.10 7.53 28.54
C LYS A 18 -16.05 6.22 27.76
N VAL A 19 -16.50 6.26 26.53
CA VAL A 19 -16.04 5.33 25.52
C VAL A 19 -14.54 5.59 25.47
N GLY A 20 -13.72 4.60 25.81
CA GLY A 20 -12.28 4.69 25.64
C GLY A 20 -12.07 5.17 24.22
N GLU A 21 -11.50 6.36 24.07
CA GLU A 21 -11.25 6.92 22.75
C GLU A 21 -10.34 5.91 22.06
N ASN A 22 -10.90 5.16 21.09
CA ASN A 22 -10.15 4.37 20.16
C ASN A 22 -9.38 5.37 19.28
N MET A 23 -8.30 5.91 19.83
CA MET A 23 -7.44 6.84 19.10
C MET A 23 -6.66 6.05 18.05
N LEU A 24 -6.64 6.58 16.83
CA LEU A 24 -5.76 6.06 15.78
C LEU A 24 -4.31 6.15 16.22
N LYS A 25 -3.57 5.06 16.12
CA LYS A 25 -2.12 5.05 16.35
C LYS A 25 -1.40 5.91 15.32
N TYR A 26 -1.88 5.88 14.08
CA TYR A 26 -1.46 6.75 12.99
C TYR A 26 -2.69 7.39 12.34
N LYS A 27 -2.70 8.72 12.20
CA LYS A 27 -3.81 9.44 11.56
C LYS A 27 -3.93 9.14 10.07
N CYS A 28 -2.80 8.81 9.43
CA CYS A 28 -2.72 8.48 8.01
C CYS A 28 -1.97 7.17 7.80
N LEU A 29 -2.58 6.23 7.10
CA LEU A 29 -1.90 5.07 6.52
C LEU A 29 -1.61 5.35 5.05
N VAL A 30 -0.37 5.15 4.65
CA VAL A 30 0.07 5.20 3.26
C VAL A 30 0.44 3.78 2.86
N LEU A 31 -0.43 3.12 2.11
CA LEU A 31 -0.25 1.76 1.66
C LEU A 31 0.38 1.73 0.26
N ASP A 32 1.28 0.81 0.01
CA ASP A 32 1.52 0.35 -1.35
C ASP A 32 0.32 -0.47 -1.84
N HIS A 33 0.29 -0.80 -3.14
CA HIS A 33 -0.80 -1.56 -3.74
C HIS A 33 -0.39 -3.00 -4.05
N ASP A 34 0.57 -3.15 -4.96
CA ASP A 34 1.02 -4.46 -5.42
C ASP A 34 1.77 -5.19 -4.31
N ASP A 35 1.40 -6.45 -4.04
CA ASP A 35 1.96 -7.31 -2.98
C ASP A 35 1.95 -6.75 -1.54
N THR A 36 1.24 -5.66 -1.36
CA THR A 36 0.90 -5.10 -0.05
C THR A 36 -0.62 -5.18 0.21
N VAL A 37 -1.44 -4.66 -0.70
CA VAL A 37 -2.91 -4.71 -0.63
C VAL A 37 -3.46 -5.88 -1.45
N VAL A 38 -2.93 -6.11 -2.65
CA VAL A 38 -3.36 -7.16 -3.58
C VAL A 38 -2.20 -8.07 -3.96
N GLN A 39 -2.52 -9.33 -4.29
CA GLN A 39 -1.57 -10.39 -4.66
C GLN A 39 -1.28 -10.33 -6.16
N SER A 40 -0.52 -9.36 -6.62
CA SER A 40 -0.33 -9.10 -8.05
C SER A 40 0.93 -9.75 -8.65
N GLU A 41 2.02 -9.94 -7.89
CA GLU A 41 3.26 -10.48 -8.45
C GLU A 41 3.07 -11.87 -9.02
N ASP A 42 2.59 -12.82 -8.21
CA ASP A 42 2.46 -14.22 -8.61
C ASP A 42 1.29 -14.47 -9.58
N THR A 43 0.22 -13.64 -9.51
CA THR A 43 -1.01 -13.87 -10.24
C THR A 43 -1.12 -13.08 -11.54
N ILE A 44 -0.38 -11.98 -11.66
CA ILE A 44 -0.47 -11.05 -12.80
C ILE A 44 0.90 -10.73 -13.38
N ASN A 45 1.78 -10.08 -12.59
CA ASN A 45 3.01 -9.48 -13.11
C ASN A 45 4.00 -10.54 -13.61
N TYR A 46 4.28 -11.56 -12.82
CA TYR A 46 5.19 -12.64 -13.21
C TYR A 46 4.64 -13.47 -14.38
N PRO A 47 3.38 -13.95 -14.39
CA PRO A 47 2.82 -14.66 -15.56
C PRO A 47 2.84 -13.83 -16.83
N PHE A 48 2.49 -12.55 -16.76
CA PHE A 48 2.55 -11.66 -17.90
C PHE A 48 3.99 -11.46 -18.40
N PHE A 49 4.93 -11.27 -17.48
CA PHE A 49 6.34 -11.16 -17.85
C PHE A 49 6.87 -12.42 -18.53
N CYS A 50 6.50 -13.62 -18.05
CA CYS A 50 6.86 -14.88 -18.72
C CYS A 50 6.34 -14.93 -20.16
N TYR A 51 5.10 -14.49 -20.40
CA TYR A 51 4.54 -14.41 -21.74
C TYR A 51 5.33 -13.43 -22.64
N ILE A 52 5.65 -12.25 -22.15
CA ILE A 52 6.41 -11.23 -22.88
C ILE A 52 7.85 -11.69 -23.13
N LEU A 53 8.47 -12.32 -22.14
CA LEU A 53 9.83 -12.85 -22.27
C LEU A 53 9.91 -13.92 -23.38
N ASP A 54 8.98 -14.86 -23.41
CA ASP A 54 8.94 -15.88 -24.49
C ASP A 54 8.67 -15.26 -25.86
N LYS A 55 7.85 -14.20 -25.91
CA LYS A 55 7.56 -13.46 -27.16
C LYS A 55 8.81 -12.80 -27.74
N PHE A 56 9.61 -12.10 -26.91
CA PHE A 56 10.77 -11.33 -27.37
C PHE A 56 12.07 -12.15 -27.38
N ARG A 57 12.15 -13.18 -26.55
CA ARG A 57 13.33 -14.06 -26.38
C ARG A 57 12.87 -15.52 -26.33
N PRO A 58 12.42 -16.10 -27.47
CA PRO A 58 11.87 -17.44 -27.51
C PRO A 58 12.82 -18.48 -26.88
N GLY A 59 12.28 -19.24 -25.90
CA GLY A 59 13.01 -20.26 -25.16
C GLY A 59 13.72 -19.76 -23.90
N GLU A 60 13.84 -18.45 -23.69
CA GLU A 60 14.30 -17.90 -22.40
C GLU A 60 13.26 -18.13 -21.31
N LYS A 61 13.72 -18.43 -20.11
CA LYS A 61 12.87 -18.66 -18.94
C LYS A 61 13.40 -17.91 -17.73
N ILE A 62 12.47 -17.57 -16.85
CA ILE A 62 12.75 -16.98 -15.55
C ILE A 62 11.94 -17.70 -14.48
N THR A 63 12.52 -17.96 -13.32
CA THR A 63 11.77 -18.48 -12.17
C THR A 63 11.11 -17.33 -11.39
N PRO A 64 10.05 -17.60 -10.59
CA PRO A 64 9.45 -16.60 -9.71
C PRO A 64 10.50 -15.92 -8.83
N GLU A 65 11.41 -16.70 -8.26
CA GLU A 65 12.49 -16.20 -7.41
C GLU A 65 13.44 -15.26 -8.17
N GLN A 66 13.87 -15.63 -9.38
CA GLN A 66 14.71 -14.77 -10.22
C GLN A 66 14.01 -13.47 -10.63
N TYR A 67 12.70 -13.53 -10.86
CA TYR A 67 11.89 -12.35 -11.17
C TYR A 67 11.80 -11.42 -9.96
N ALA A 68 11.39 -11.95 -8.80
CA ALA A 68 11.27 -11.17 -7.57
C ALA A 68 12.59 -10.50 -7.18
N TYR A 69 13.70 -11.25 -7.16
CA TYR A 69 15.02 -10.66 -6.86
C TYR A 69 15.49 -9.67 -7.92
N GLY A 70 15.19 -9.90 -9.20
CA GLY A 70 15.49 -8.97 -10.27
C GLY A 70 14.77 -7.64 -10.08
N CYS A 71 13.47 -7.68 -9.80
CA CYS A 71 12.66 -6.49 -9.50
C CYS A 71 13.14 -5.78 -8.22
N TYR A 72 13.48 -6.55 -7.18
CA TYR A 72 13.90 -6.00 -5.89
C TYR A 72 15.28 -5.31 -5.94
N HIS A 73 16.28 -5.94 -6.56
CA HIS A 73 17.66 -5.43 -6.54
C HIS A 73 17.95 -4.43 -7.66
N THR A 74 17.39 -4.68 -8.83
CA THR A 74 17.73 -3.92 -10.05
C THR A 74 16.58 -2.97 -10.44
N GLY A 75 15.35 -3.36 -10.16
CA GLY A 75 14.14 -2.74 -10.71
C GLY A 75 13.75 -3.38 -12.03
N PHE A 76 12.45 -3.41 -12.30
CA PHE A 76 11.87 -4.12 -13.44
C PHE A 76 12.45 -3.69 -14.78
N SER A 77 12.43 -2.39 -15.09
CA SER A 77 12.91 -1.85 -16.37
C SER A 77 14.40 -2.14 -16.60
N GLN A 78 15.22 -1.99 -15.57
CA GLN A 78 16.66 -2.25 -15.65
C GLN A 78 16.94 -3.76 -15.80
N MET A 79 16.17 -4.62 -15.11
CA MET A 79 16.25 -6.08 -15.31
C MET A 79 15.93 -6.45 -16.77
N CYS A 80 14.88 -5.88 -17.35
CA CYS A 80 14.52 -6.09 -18.76
C CYS A 80 15.66 -5.72 -19.70
N THR A 81 16.28 -4.55 -19.48
CA THR A 81 17.36 -4.06 -20.32
C THR A 81 18.66 -4.84 -20.13
N GLU A 82 19.14 -4.96 -18.90
CA GLU A 82 20.47 -5.50 -18.62
C GLU A 82 20.55 -7.02 -18.72
N LYS A 83 19.52 -7.72 -18.26
CA LYS A 83 19.51 -9.19 -18.26
C LYS A 83 18.98 -9.77 -19.56
N TYR A 84 17.92 -9.17 -20.12
CA TYR A 84 17.22 -9.73 -21.29
C TYR A 84 17.43 -8.92 -22.57
N GLY A 85 18.13 -7.76 -22.49
CA GLY A 85 18.44 -6.93 -23.66
C GLY A 85 17.19 -6.34 -24.33
N PHE A 86 16.14 -6.03 -23.57
CA PHE A 86 14.95 -5.38 -24.13
C PHE A 86 15.31 -3.98 -24.64
N THR A 87 14.87 -3.68 -25.85
CA THR A 87 14.94 -2.35 -26.43
C THR A 87 13.88 -1.45 -25.80
N GLU A 88 14.02 -0.12 -25.99
CA GLU A 88 12.99 0.83 -25.55
C GLU A 88 11.61 0.52 -26.18
N GLN A 89 11.58 0.12 -27.45
CA GLN A 89 10.34 -0.26 -28.14
C GLN A 89 9.71 -1.52 -27.53
N GLU A 90 10.51 -2.53 -27.16
CA GLU A 90 10.03 -3.75 -26.52
C GLU A 90 9.50 -3.46 -25.09
N GLN A 91 10.12 -2.54 -24.35
CA GLN A 91 9.62 -2.11 -23.05
C GLN A 91 8.30 -1.32 -23.16
N GLU A 92 8.16 -0.48 -24.18
CA GLU A 92 6.90 0.21 -24.45
C GLU A 92 5.79 -0.78 -24.83
N GLU A 93 6.09 -1.78 -25.66
CA GLU A 93 5.14 -2.82 -26.04
C GLU A 93 4.75 -3.70 -24.83
N GLU A 94 5.72 -4.03 -23.98
CA GLU A 94 5.47 -4.72 -22.71
C GLU A 94 4.50 -3.92 -21.83
N TYR A 95 4.78 -2.64 -21.61
CA TYR A 95 3.95 -1.77 -20.78
C TYR A 95 2.52 -1.65 -21.31
N LEU A 96 2.34 -1.44 -22.62
CA LEU A 96 1.02 -1.36 -23.25
C LEU A 96 0.28 -2.69 -23.15
N GLY A 97 0.97 -3.80 -23.38
CA GLY A 97 0.42 -5.14 -23.23
C GLY A 97 0.01 -5.46 -21.80
N TRP A 98 0.84 -5.08 -20.82
CA TRP A 98 0.52 -5.22 -19.41
C TRP A 98 -0.71 -4.39 -19.02
N LYS A 99 -0.82 -3.15 -19.47
CA LYS A 99 -2.01 -2.32 -19.22
C LYS A 99 -3.30 -2.97 -19.73
N GLU A 100 -3.27 -3.60 -20.91
CA GLU A 100 -4.44 -4.30 -21.44
C GLU A 100 -4.73 -5.59 -20.67
N TYR A 101 -3.68 -6.34 -20.31
CA TYR A 101 -3.81 -7.59 -19.56
C TYR A 101 -4.48 -7.37 -18.19
N ILE A 102 -4.02 -6.40 -17.42
CA ILE A 102 -4.56 -6.15 -16.08
C ILE A 102 -5.97 -5.59 -16.08
N ARG A 103 -6.48 -5.06 -17.19
CA ARG A 103 -7.89 -4.60 -17.26
C ARG A 103 -8.88 -5.72 -17.03
N THR A 104 -8.51 -6.96 -17.37
CA THR A 104 -9.35 -8.16 -17.25
C THR A 104 -8.88 -9.12 -16.16
N HIS A 105 -7.73 -8.85 -15.54
CA HIS A 105 -7.13 -9.68 -14.51
C HIS A 105 -7.00 -8.87 -13.21
N ILE A 106 -8.04 -8.95 -12.38
CA ILE A 106 -8.08 -8.23 -11.09
C ILE A 106 -7.42 -9.12 -10.04
N PRO A 107 -6.30 -8.69 -9.40
CA PRO A 107 -5.66 -9.48 -8.36
C PRO A 107 -6.53 -9.56 -7.11
N ALA A 108 -6.51 -10.69 -6.42
CA ALA A 108 -7.23 -10.83 -5.15
C ALA A 108 -6.54 -10.01 -4.04
N PRO A 109 -7.30 -9.44 -3.09
CA PRO A 109 -6.71 -8.76 -1.95
C PRO A 109 -6.07 -9.79 -1.00
N TYR A 110 -5.08 -9.35 -0.20
CA TYR A 110 -4.60 -10.16 0.92
C TYR A 110 -5.69 -10.32 1.98
N GLU A 111 -5.77 -11.53 2.55
CA GLU A 111 -6.74 -11.82 3.60
C GLU A 111 -6.55 -10.87 4.80
N GLY A 112 -7.63 -10.27 5.27
CA GLY A 112 -7.62 -9.33 6.40
C GLY A 112 -7.30 -7.89 6.06
N ILE A 113 -6.77 -7.55 4.86
CA ILE A 113 -6.41 -6.17 4.51
C ILE A 113 -7.63 -5.24 4.49
N GLU A 114 -8.79 -5.75 4.09
CA GLU A 114 -10.05 -5.01 4.13
C GLU A 114 -10.37 -4.50 5.55
N ARG A 115 -10.11 -5.31 6.59
CA ARG A 115 -10.35 -4.91 7.99
C ARG A 115 -9.50 -3.70 8.38
N ILE A 116 -8.24 -3.65 7.93
CA ILE A 116 -7.34 -2.50 8.17
C ILE A 116 -7.89 -1.26 7.50
N ILE A 117 -8.23 -1.36 6.20
CA ILE A 117 -8.74 -0.27 5.38
C ILE A 117 -10.02 0.31 5.99
N ARG A 118 -11.00 -0.56 6.30
CA ARG A 118 -12.27 -0.13 6.89
C ARG A 118 -12.07 0.45 8.28
N ARG A 119 -11.29 -0.19 9.15
CA ARG A 119 -11.09 0.28 10.51
C ARG A 119 -10.42 1.63 10.55
N GLN A 120 -9.42 1.88 9.69
CA GLN A 120 -8.80 3.20 9.54
C GLN A 120 -9.82 4.26 9.20
N LYS A 121 -10.70 3.99 8.23
CA LYS A 121 -11.74 4.94 7.79
C LYS A 121 -12.86 5.13 8.82
N GLU A 122 -13.31 4.07 9.49
CA GLU A 122 -14.33 4.14 10.56
C GLU A 122 -13.90 5.02 11.73
N LEU A 123 -12.61 5.00 12.05
CA LEU A 123 -12.02 5.85 13.10
C LEU A 123 -11.71 7.29 12.64
N GLY A 124 -12.09 7.65 11.40
CA GLY A 124 -11.87 8.98 10.84
C GLY A 124 -10.43 9.20 10.33
N GLY A 125 -9.67 8.12 10.14
CA GLY A 125 -8.31 8.17 9.61
C GLY A 125 -8.26 8.40 8.10
N ILE A 126 -7.09 8.86 7.65
CA ILE A 126 -6.75 9.09 6.26
C ILE A 126 -6.12 7.82 5.69
N LEU A 127 -6.50 7.49 4.45
CA LEU A 127 -5.97 6.36 3.70
C LEU A 127 -5.43 6.85 2.37
N CYS A 128 -4.13 6.77 2.18
CA CYS A 128 -3.47 7.11 0.92
C CYS A 128 -2.83 5.88 0.30
N VAL A 129 -2.63 5.90 -1.02
CA VAL A 129 -1.87 4.87 -1.74
C VAL A 129 -0.73 5.53 -2.50
N VAL A 130 0.47 4.96 -2.36
CA VAL A 130 1.68 5.35 -3.11
C VAL A 130 2.27 4.10 -3.74
N SER A 131 2.09 3.92 -5.05
CA SER A 131 2.43 2.68 -5.75
C SER A 131 3.07 2.95 -7.11
N HIS A 132 3.73 1.92 -7.66
CA HIS A 132 4.12 1.88 -9.07
C HIS A 132 3.01 1.36 -9.99
N SER A 133 1.85 0.98 -9.44
CA SER A 133 0.64 0.70 -10.23
C SER A 133 -0.01 1.99 -10.73
N SER A 134 -0.84 1.91 -11.79
CA SER A 134 -1.56 3.07 -12.29
C SER A 134 -2.72 3.46 -11.36
N GLU A 135 -3.09 4.74 -11.33
CA GLU A 135 -4.23 5.20 -10.53
C GLU A 135 -5.54 4.50 -10.94
N GLU A 136 -5.73 4.25 -12.23
CA GLU A 136 -6.91 3.54 -12.77
C GLU A 136 -7.05 2.15 -12.14
N ASN A 137 -5.96 1.38 -12.08
CA ASN A 137 -5.96 0.03 -11.49
C ASN A 137 -6.24 0.06 -10.00
N ILE A 138 -5.55 0.94 -9.27
CA ILE A 138 -5.74 1.10 -7.83
C ILE A 138 -7.21 1.42 -7.53
N ARG A 139 -7.80 2.39 -8.23
CA ARG A 139 -9.22 2.76 -8.05
C ARG A 139 -10.16 1.61 -8.36
N ARG A 140 -9.92 0.87 -9.45
CA ARG A 140 -10.71 -0.31 -9.85
C ARG A 140 -10.68 -1.37 -8.74
N ASP A 141 -9.50 -1.72 -8.26
CA ASP A 141 -9.30 -2.79 -7.28
C ASP A 141 -9.90 -2.42 -5.92
N TYR A 142 -9.69 -1.19 -5.47
CA TYR A 142 -10.32 -0.68 -4.24
C TYR A 142 -11.84 -0.63 -4.34
N ALA A 143 -12.39 -0.21 -5.48
CA ALA A 143 -13.84 -0.21 -5.70
C ALA A 143 -14.40 -1.65 -5.73
N ALA A 144 -13.73 -2.57 -6.44
CA ALA A 144 -14.18 -3.95 -6.60
C ALA A 144 -14.13 -4.74 -5.28
N HIS A 145 -13.04 -4.60 -4.51
CA HIS A 145 -12.83 -5.40 -3.32
C HIS A 145 -13.40 -4.79 -2.04
N PHE A 146 -13.35 -3.46 -1.91
CA PHE A 146 -13.67 -2.78 -0.65
C PHE A 146 -14.87 -1.87 -0.74
N ASN A 147 -15.39 -1.58 -1.95
CA ASN A 147 -16.42 -0.55 -2.17
C ASN A 147 -16.05 0.78 -1.50
N LEU A 148 -14.79 1.15 -1.57
CA LEU A 148 -14.18 2.33 -0.96
C LEU A 148 -13.04 2.82 -1.86
N LEU A 149 -12.75 4.11 -1.81
CA LEU A 149 -11.59 4.67 -2.50
C LEU A 149 -10.61 5.28 -1.49
N PRO A 150 -9.30 5.24 -1.75
CA PRO A 150 -8.32 6.00 -0.99
C PRO A 150 -8.60 7.51 -1.08
N ASP A 151 -8.18 8.25 -0.05
CA ASP A 151 -8.30 9.72 -0.03
C ASP A 151 -7.33 10.38 -1.02
N GLU A 152 -6.15 9.77 -1.24
CA GLU A 152 -5.15 10.17 -2.25
C GLU A 152 -4.50 8.94 -2.87
N ILE A 153 -4.15 9.07 -4.14
CA ILE A 153 -3.40 8.05 -4.88
C ILE A 153 -2.25 8.74 -5.63
N PHE A 154 -1.04 8.23 -5.41
CA PHE A 154 0.16 8.60 -6.17
C PHE A 154 0.64 7.35 -6.90
N GLY A 155 0.22 7.21 -8.15
CA GLY A 155 0.48 6.06 -9.00
C GLY A 155 1.56 6.30 -10.06
N TRP A 156 1.67 5.35 -10.98
CA TRP A 156 2.59 5.41 -12.13
C TRP A 156 2.31 6.61 -13.07
N ASP A 157 1.10 7.16 -13.03
CA ASP A 157 0.70 8.28 -13.89
C ASP A 157 1.39 9.60 -13.53
N TYR A 158 2.00 9.70 -12.36
CA TYR A 158 2.83 10.85 -11.99
C TYR A 158 4.16 10.86 -12.76
N PRO A 159 4.76 12.04 -12.99
CA PRO A 159 6.11 12.15 -13.56
C PRO A 159 7.14 11.34 -12.75
N ALA A 160 8.14 10.75 -13.42
CA ALA A 160 9.10 9.85 -12.76
C ALA A 160 9.78 10.46 -11.51
N HIS A 161 10.10 11.76 -11.53
CA HIS A 161 10.70 12.46 -10.39
C HIS A 161 9.75 12.70 -9.21
N GLN A 162 8.47 12.37 -9.35
CA GLN A 162 7.44 12.47 -8.32
C GLN A 162 6.97 11.09 -7.80
N ARG A 163 7.44 9.98 -8.39
CA ARG A 163 7.12 8.61 -7.94
C ARG A 163 8.09 8.14 -6.87
N LYS A 164 7.76 7.06 -6.13
CA LYS A 164 8.78 6.38 -5.27
C LYS A 164 10.04 6.07 -6.11
N PRO A 165 11.22 6.32 -5.60
CA PRO A 165 11.59 6.72 -4.23
C PRO A 165 11.69 8.24 -4.00
N SER A 166 11.01 9.08 -4.77
CA SER A 166 10.91 10.52 -4.52
C SER A 166 10.14 10.80 -3.21
N PRO A 167 10.51 11.78 -2.41
CA PRO A 167 9.78 12.18 -1.21
C PRO A 167 8.44 12.87 -1.53
N TYR A 168 8.26 13.29 -2.77
CA TYR A 168 7.13 14.10 -3.22
C TYR A 168 5.74 13.61 -2.74
N PRO A 169 5.36 12.33 -2.88
CA PRO A 169 4.04 11.88 -2.43
C PRO A 169 3.81 12.16 -0.94
N ILE A 170 4.77 11.84 -0.11
CA ILE A 170 4.65 12.02 1.35
C ILE A 170 4.63 13.50 1.72
N GLU A 171 5.44 14.33 1.07
CA GLU A 171 5.43 15.79 1.28
C GLU A 171 4.07 16.40 0.94
N GLN A 172 3.42 15.93 -0.15
CA GLN A 172 2.08 16.39 -0.52
C GLN A 172 1.02 15.93 0.49
N ILE A 173 1.07 14.69 0.99
CA ILE A 173 0.17 14.15 2.01
C ILE A 173 0.32 14.96 3.30
N LEU A 174 1.55 15.14 3.81
CA LEU A 174 1.83 15.93 5.01
C LEU A 174 1.24 17.34 4.91
N LYS A 175 1.47 18.00 3.78
CA LYS A 175 1.01 19.37 3.53
C LYS A 175 -0.53 19.45 3.40
N LYS A 176 -1.14 18.53 2.63
CA LYS A 176 -2.57 18.57 2.33
C LYS A 176 -3.42 18.36 3.58
N TYR A 177 -3.00 17.48 4.47
CA TYR A 177 -3.77 17.09 5.65
C TYR A 177 -3.24 17.71 6.95
N ASP A 178 -2.28 18.64 6.87
CA ASP A 178 -1.64 19.29 8.04
C ASP A 178 -1.14 18.26 9.07
N LEU A 179 -0.45 17.21 8.59
CA LEU A 179 0.04 16.12 9.41
C LEU A 179 1.48 16.34 9.84
N LYS A 180 1.80 15.82 11.01
CA LYS A 180 3.19 15.63 11.45
C LYS A 180 3.71 14.30 10.91
N LYS A 181 5.04 14.14 10.90
CA LYS A 181 5.70 12.93 10.41
C LYS A 181 5.33 11.68 11.21
N GLU A 182 5.17 11.85 12.52
CA GLU A 182 4.72 10.81 13.44
C GLU A 182 3.25 10.41 13.29
N ASP A 183 2.45 11.22 12.61
CA ASP A 183 1.04 10.91 12.32
C ASP A 183 0.86 9.91 11.14
N ILE A 184 1.94 9.64 10.38
CA ILE A 184 1.92 8.79 9.18
C ILE A 184 2.63 7.47 9.45
N LEU A 185 2.09 6.37 8.93
CA LEU A 185 2.80 5.11 8.73
C LEU A 185 2.73 4.73 7.25
N ILE A 186 3.89 4.50 6.63
CA ILE A 186 3.99 3.86 5.32
C ILE A 186 4.01 2.35 5.54
N VAL A 187 3.29 1.60 4.70
CA VAL A 187 3.29 0.12 4.68
C VAL A 187 3.59 -0.31 3.24
N ASP A 188 4.70 -0.99 3.03
CA ASP A 188 5.21 -1.33 1.69
C ASP A 188 6.14 -2.55 1.78
N ASP A 189 6.26 -3.29 0.71
CA ASP A 189 7.06 -4.51 0.63
C ASP A 189 8.41 -4.34 -0.08
N MET A 190 8.69 -3.12 -0.61
CA MET A 190 9.83 -2.86 -1.49
C MET A 190 10.72 -1.69 -1.03
N LYS A 191 11.99 -1.79 -1.39
CA LYS A 191 13.06 -0.82 -1.06
C LYS A 191 12.79 0.63 -1.48
N PRO A 192 12.18 0.93 -2.65
CA PRO A 192 11.89 2.32 -3.04
C PRO A 192 11.04 3.09 -2.04
N ALA A 193 10.11 2.42 -1.35
CA ALA A 193 9.32 3.06 -0.30
C ALA A 193 10.14 3.35 0.97
N TRP A 194 11.05 2.45 1.35
CA TRP A 194 11.98 2.70 2.44
C TRP A 194 12.87 3.92 2.14
N GLU A 195 13.41 4.02 0.92
CA GLU A 195 14.19 5.18 0.49
C GLU A 195 13.37 6.48 0.55
N MET A 196 12.13 6.44 0.09
CA MET A 196 11.18 7.56 0.19
C MET A 196 10.95 7.97 1.65
N ALA A 197 10.65 7.00 2.53
CA ALA A 197 10.42 7.23 3.95
C ALA A 197 11.62 7.89 4.64
N ARG A 198 12.84 7.40 4.34
CA ARG A 198 14.09 7.95 4.92
C ARG A 198 14.34 9.39 4.50
N LYS A 199 14.03 9.78 3.25
CA LYS A 199 14.21 11.15 2.75
C LYS A 199 13.35 12.17 3.50
N VAL A 200 12.17 11.78 3.97
CA VAL A 200 11.25 12.64 4.74
C VAL A 200 11.26 12.34 6.24
N ASN A 201 11.94 11.28 6.67
CA ASN A 201 12.00 10.84 8.05
C ASN A 201 10.61 10.56 8.65
N VAL A 202 9.83 9.69 7.98
CA VAL A 202 8.55 9.15 8.45
C VAL A 202 8.67 7.65 8.74
N PRO A 203 7.89 7.10 9.69
CA PRO A 203 7.88 5.67 9.98
C PRO A 203 7.46 4.81 8.78
N ILE A 204 8.12 3.66 8.62
CA ILE A 204 7.78 2.66 7.62
C ILE A 204 7.72 1.26 8.23
N ALA A 205 6.69 0.52 7.83
CA ALA A 205 6.49 -0.89 8.15
C ALA A 205 6.68 -1.74 6.88
N PHE A 206 7.47 -2.79 6.98
CA PHE A 206 7.62 -3.78 5.93
C PHE A 206 6.42 -4.73 5.89
N ALA A 207 5.76 -4.81 4.72
CA ALA A 207 4.67 -5.73 4.42
C ALA A 207 5.23 -7.10 4.00
N GLY A 208 5.79 -7.83 4.95
CA GLY A 208 6.51 -9.09 4.67
C GLY A 208 5.61 -10.24 4.21
N TRP A 209 4.29 -10.14 4.39
CA TRP A 209 3.34 -11.17 3.92
C TRP A 209 3.32 -11.33 2.40
N GLY A 210 3.64 -10.26 1.63
CA GLY A 210 3.80 -10.32 0.18
C GLY A 210 5.11 -10.98 -0.26
N ARG A 211 6.05 -11.25 0.67
CA ARG A 211 7.41 -11.72 0.37
C ARG A 211 7.81 -13.02 1.07
N LEU A 212 6.83 -13.80 1.58
CA LEU A 212 7.09 -15.00 2.39
C LEU A 212 7.97 -16.04 1.70
N HIS A 213 7.97 -16.10 0.36
CA HIS A 213 8.80 -17.01 -0.42
C HIS A 213 10.22 -16.51 -0.69
N TYR A 214 10.58 -15.29 -0.24
CA TYR A 214 11.85 -14.63 -0.56
C TYR A 214 12.63 -14.24 0.71
N PRO A 215 13.28 -15.20 1.38
CA PRO A 215 13.87 -15.00 2.70
C PRO A 215 14.95 -13.89 2.74
N ALA A 216 15.72 -13.71 1.67
CA ALA A 216 16.72 -12.64 1.62
C ALA A 216 16.09 -11.23 1.59
N ILE A 217 14.93 -11.07 0.91
CA ILE A 217 14.19 -9.82 0.92
C ILE A 217 13.62 -9.56 2.32
N ILE A 218 13.04 -10.59 2.96
CA ILE A 218 12.54 -10.49 4.34
C ILE A 218 13.66 -10.04 5.28
N GLU A 219 14.81 -10.69 5.21
CA GLU A 219 15.96 -10.39 6.09
C GLU A 219 16.43 -8.94 5.89
N GLU A 220 16.60 -8.50 4.66
CA GLU A 220 17.05 -7.14 4.36
C GLU A 220 16.02 -6.10 4.80
N MET A 221 14.75 -6.22 4.37
CA MET A 221 13.71 -5.25 4.66
C MET A 221 13.35 -5.19 6.15
N SER A 222 13.38 -6.32 6.87
CA SER A 222 13.16 -6.33 8.32
C SER A 222 14.24 -5.57 9.11
N ARG A 223 15.45 -5.45 8.56
CA ARG A 223 16.53 -4.63 9.16
C ARG A 223 16.44 -3.16 8.77
N LEU A 224 15.89 -2.86 7.60
CA LEU A 224 15.81 -1.51 7.07
C LEU A 224 14.62 -0.73 7.64
N CYS A 225 13.45 -1.36 7.76
CA CYS A 225 12.21 -0.73 8.19
C CYS A 225 12.12 -0.58 9.72
N ASP A 226 11.32 0.40 10.17
CA ASP A 226 11.11 0.64 11.61
C ASP A 226 10.27 -0.48 12.25
N PHE A 227 9.36 -1.06 11.45
CA PHE A 227 8.52 -2.19 11.83
C PHE A 227 8.52 -3.23 10.71
N HIS A 228 8.22 -4.48 11.05
CA HIS A 228 8.04 -5.53 10.06
C HIS A 228 6.93 -6.48 10.49
N PHE A 229 6.10 -6.88 9.54
CA PHE A 229 4.96 -7.78 9.77
C PHE A 229 4.94 -8.86 8.70
N LEU A 230 4.91 -10.13 9.12
CA LEU A 230 4.82 -11.28 8.22
C LEU A 230 3.37 -11.72 7.98
N SER A 231 2.40 -11.01 8.55
CA SER A 231 0.98 -11.22 8.32
C SER A 231 0.20 -9.91 8.46
N VAL A 232 -0.89 -9.80 7.71
CA VAL A 232 -1.82 -8.67 7.79
C VAL A 232 -2.45 -8.56 9.18
N GLU A 233 -2.72 -9.72 9.85
CA GLU A 233 -3.28 -9.74 11.19
C GLU A 233 -2.33 -9.12 12.23
N ALA A 234 -1.01 -9.36 12.10
CA ALA A 234 -0.03 -8.73 12.98
C ALA A 234 0.01 -7.20 12.81
N LEU A 235 -0.12 -6.71 11.58
CA LEU A 235 -0.26 -5.28 11.34
C LEU A 235 -1.57 -4.73 11.92
N TYR A 236 -2.69 -5.45 11.76
CA TYR A 236 -3.98 -5.05 12.33
C TYR A 236 -3.89 -4.89 13.85
N ALA A 237 -3.35 -5.89 14.54
CA ALA A 237 -3.15 -5.86 16.00
C ALA A 237 -2.27 -4.67 16.42
N PHE A 238 -1.18 -4.43 15.71
CA PHE A 238 -0.28 -3.30 15.97
C PHE A 238 -0.97 -1.93 15.82
N LEU A 239 -1.88 -1.80 14.86
CA LEU A 239 -2.55 -0.53 14.56
C LEU A 239 -3.72 -0.23 15.50
N PHE A 240 -4.50 -1.25 15.86
CA PHE A 240 -5.86 -1.05 16.40
C PHE A 240 -6.15 -1.78 17.71
N GLU A 241 -5.30 -2.72 18.14
CA GLU A 241 -5.49 -3.38 19.42
C GLU A 241 -4.69 -2.66 20.51
N ALA A 242 -5.35 -2.36 21.61
CA ALA A 242 -4.72 -1.70 22.75
C ALA A 242 -3.64 -2.60 23.36
N HIS A 243 -2.46 -2.06 23.54
CA HIS A 243 -1.39 -2.64 24.35
C HIS A 243 -1.56 -2.28 25.84
#